data_f64d0e9a1fd6730befb97980cefad613
#
_entry.id   f64d0e9a1fd6730befb97980cefad613
#
_cell.length_a   1.000
_cell.length_b   1.000
_cell.length_c   1.000
_cell.angle_alpha   90.00
_cell.angle_beta   90.00
_cell.angle_gamma   90.00
#
_symmetry.space_group_name_H-M   'P 1'
#
loop_
_entity.id
_entity.type
_entity.pdbx_description
1 polymer ?
#
loop_
_entity_poly.entity_id
_entity_poly.type
_entity_poly.pdbx_seq_one_letter_code
_entity_poly.pdbx_strand_id
1 'polypeptide(L)'
;MAGQGSDLVMRWKVGSTQEVANEYFSSFNSTYYNGSTSAHNTNGTRTTYGRMANWNQPYTSPWGSDWTINLNNPTKNKPMLDSTGAILDENGTNTVNFKGSIWYDYSINADGIVFYTSASDNFASGTFTLYGIK
;
A
#
# COMPACT_ATOMS: atom_id res chain seq x y z
N MET A 1 -18.35 -0.46 -18.47
CA MET A 1 -17.08 0.24 -18.30
C MET A 1 -16.21 -0.65 -17.45
N ALA A 2 -15.05 -1.02 -17.96
CA ALA A 2 -14.03 -1.59 -17.10
C ALA A 2 -13.70 -0.51 -16.06
N GLY A 3 -13.99 -0.77 -14.81
CA GLY A 3 -13.68 0.14 -13.74
C GLY A 3 -12.19 0.45 -13.76
N GLN A 4 -11.85 1.69 -13.60
CA GLN A 4 -10.44 2.05 -13.41
C GLN A 4 -9.97 1.38 -12.13
N GLY A 5 -8.86 0.68 -12.21
CA GLY A 5 -8.31 0.01 -11.06
C GLY A 5 -8.01 0.96 -9.93
N SER A 6 -8.11 0.45 -8.74
CA SER A 6 -7.83 1.21 -7.53
C SER A 6 -6.44 0.90 -6.99
N ASP A 7 -5.81 1.92 -6.42
CA ASP A 7 -4.55 1.76 -5.72
C ASP A 7 -4.74 0.93 -4.45
N LEU A 8 -3.74 0.15 -4.09
CA LEU A 8 -3.65 -0.44 -2.77
C LEU A 8 -3.09 0.62 -1.81
N VAL A 9 -3.84 0.90 -0.78
CA VAL A 9 -3.54 1.97 0.17
C VAL A 9 -3.69 1.51 1.61
N MET A 10 -3.11 2.27 2.53
CA MET A 10 -3.20 1.99 3.97
C MET A 10 -3.45 3.26 4.78
N ARG A 11 -3.96 3.07 5.99
CA ARG A 11 -3.99 4.06 7.07
C ARG A 11 -3.57 3.45 8.38
N TRP A 12 -2.89 4.25 9.19
CA TRP A 12 -2.68 3.93 10.60
C TRP A 12 -3.99 4.06 11.39
N LYS A 13 -4.08 3.31 12.47
CA LYS A 13 -5.18 3.41 13.43
C LYS A 13 -4.67 3.71 14.82
N VAL A 14 -5.46 4.49 15.54
CA VAL A 14 -5.33 4.67 16.99
C VAL A 14 -6.67 4.29 17.61
N GLY A 15 -6.70 3.17 18.31
CA GLY A 15 -7.94 2.56 18.76
C GLY A 15 -8.87 2.20 17.61
N SER A 16 -10.09 2.68 17.62
CA SER A 16 -11.08 2.47 16.56
C SER A 16 -10.99 3.50 15.41
N THR A 17 -10.16 4.53 15.55
CA THR A 17 -10.10 5.67 14.63
C THR A 17 -8.99 5.48 13.60
N GLN A 18 -9.31 5.67 12.32
CA GLN A 18 -8.31 5.76 11.26
C GLN A 18 -7.72 7.16 11.22
N GLU A 19 -6.41 7.23 11.03
CA GLU A 19 -5.70 8.50 10.83
C GLU A 19 -5.90 8.99 9.41
N VAL A 20 -6.66 10.07 9.27
CA VAL A 20 -7.05 10.65 7.99
C VAL A 20 -6.43 12.02 7.73
N ALA A 21 -5.51 12.46 8.56
CA ALA A 21 -4.80 13.70 8.33
C ALA A 21 -3.96 13.64 7.05
N ASN A 22 -3.83 14.77 6.38
CA ASN A 22 -3.08 14.88 5.12
C ASN A 22 -1.55 14.91 5.38
N GLU A 23 -1.03 13.85 6.00
CA GLU A 23 0.36 13.74 6.48
C GLU A 23 1.08 12.48 5.99
N TYR A 24 0.48 11.71 5.09
CA TYR A 24 1.13 10.54 4.52
C TYR A 24 2.03 10.90 3.35
N PHE A 25 3.20 10.31 3.35
CA PHE A 25 4.16 10.35 2.25
C PHE A 25 4.40 8.94 1.75
N SER A 26 4.41 8.78 0.46
CA SER A 26 4.66 7.49 -0.18
C SER A 26 5.72 7.64 -1.26
N SER A 27 6.64 6.70 -1.28
CA SER A 27 7.65 6.60 -2.33
C SER A 27 7.79 5.13 -2.71
N PHE A 28 7.65 4.79 -3.97
CA PHE A 28 7.82 3.43 -4.44
C PHE A 28 8.33 3.37 -5.88
N ASN A 29 8.96 2.26 -6.20
CA ASN A 29 9.36 1.89 -7.55
C ASN A 29 8.56 0.68 -8.02
N SER A 30 8.24 0.64 -9.28
CA SER A 30 7.68 -0.53 -9.93
C SER A 30 8.64 -1.05 -11.02
N THR A 31 8.78 -2.36 -11.09
CA THR A 31 9.57 -3.03 -12.13
C THR A 31 8.68 -4.03 -12.83
N TYR A 32 8.58 -3.88 -14.14
CA TYR A 32 7.78 -4.75 -14.99
C TYR A 32 8.60 -5.99 -15.40
N TYR A 33 7.91 -7.05 -15.79
CA TYR A 33 8.52 -8.32 -16.22
C TYR A 33 9.54 -8.15 -17.38
N ASN A 34 9.37 -7.14 -18.21
CA ASN A 34 10.27 -6.84 -19.33
C ASN A 34 11.51 -6.04 -18.92
N GLY A 35 11.71 -5.81 -17.61
CA GLY A 35 12.84 -5.04 -17.08
C GLY A 35 12.64 -3.51 -17.09
N SER A 36 11.53 -3.01 -17.60
CA SER A 36 11.21 -1.58 -17.47
C SER A 36 11.02 -1.23 -16.00
N THR A 37 11.54 -0.09 -15.61
CA THR A 37 11.38 0.43 -14.24
C THR A 37 10.74 1.80 -14.29
N SER A 38 9.72 1.99 -13.46
CA SER A 38 9.09 3.27 -13.22
C SER A 38 9.27 3.66 -11.76
N ALA A 39 9.73 4.87 -11.51
CA ALA A 39 9.77 5.44 -10.19
C ALA A 39 8.51 6.28 -9.97
N HIS A 40 7.81 6.00 -8.89
CA HIS A 40 6.68 6.79 -8.44
C HIS A 40 7.05 7.42 -7.10
N ASN A 41 7.28 8.70 -7.13
CA ASN A 41 7.63 9.46 -5.95
C ASN A 41 6.56 10.52 -5.72
N THR A 42 5.89 10.41 -4.61
CA THR A 42 4.89 11.39 -4.17
C THR A 42 5.47 12.40 -3.17
N ASN A 43 6.80 12.50 -3.08
CA ASN A 43 7.45 13.49 -2.25
C ASN A 43 6.98 14.90 -2.61
N GLY A 44 6.52 15.61 -1.62
CA GLY A 44 5.95 16.94 -1.76
C GLY A 44 4.43 16.97 -1.94
N THR A 45 3.79 15.85 -2.13
CA THR A 45 2.32 15.73 -2.11
C THR A 45 1.91 14.89 -0.92
N ARG A 46 1.38 15.54 0.09
CA ARG A 46 0.78 14.87 1.24
C ARG A 46 -0.58 14.30 0.85
N THR A 47 -0.92 13.16 1.41
CA THR A 47 -2.20 12.48 1.18
C THR A 47 -2.83 12.03 2.49
N THR A 48 -4.11 11.73 2.46
CA THR A 48 -4.85 11.21 3.62
C THR A 48 -4.72 9.71 3.82
N TYR A 49 -3.87 9.07 3.04
CA TYR A 49 -3.55 7.63 3.09
C TYR A 49 -2.14 7.38 2.56
N GLY A 50 -1.53 6.30 2.97
CA GLY A 50 -0.30 5.81 2.38
C GLY A 50 -0.59 4.95 1.16
N ARG A 51 0.09 5.21 0.05
CA ARG A 51 -0.06 4.46 -1.19
C ARG A 51 1.03 3.40 -1.29
N MET A 52 0.64 2.14 -1.45
CA MET A 52 1.56 1.01 -1.61
C MET A 52 1.83 0.71 -3.09
N ALA A 53 0.82 0.91 -3.93
CA ALA A 53 0.92 0.77 -5.37
C ALA A 53 -0.05 1.74 -6.03
N ASN A 54 0.33 2.29 -7.17
CA ASN A 54 -0.53 3.13 -8.00
C ASN A 54 -1.06 2.37 -9.22
N TRP A 55 -1.09 1.07 -9.14
CA TRP A 55 -1.46 0.22 -10.24
C TRP A 55 -2.92 -0.19 -10.12
N ASN A 56 -3.57 -0.21 -11.24
CA ASN A 56 -4.91 -0.77 -11.34
C ASN A 56 -4.88 -2.23 -10.88
N GLN A 57 -5.31 -2.47 -9.65
CA GLN A 57 -5.49 -3.85 -9.18
C GLN A 57 -6.54 -4.51 -10.06
N PRO A 58 -6.28 -5.71 -10.57
CA PRO A 58 -7.26 -6.39 -11.40
C PRO A 58 -8.53 -6.65 -10.59
N TYR A 59 -9.64 -6.19 -11.12
CA TYR A 59 -10.96 -6.40 -10.51
C TYR A 59 -11.45 -7.82 -10.57
N THR A 60 -10.94 -8.57 -11.51
CA THR A 60 -11.46 -9.89 -11.81
C THR A 60 -10.56 -10.97 -11.26
N SER A 61 -11.12 -11.75 -10.34
CA SER A 61 -10.53 -13.04 -9.98
C SER A 61 -10.17 -13.83 -11.25
N PRO A 62 -9.02 -14.55 -11.30
CA PRO A 62 -8.26 -15.05 -10.15
C PRO A 62 -6.97 -14.28 -9.84
N TRP A 63 -6.79 -13.12 -10.37
CA TRP A 63 -5.55 -12.38 -10.24
C TRP A 63 -5.36 -11.88 -8.80
N GLY A 64 -4.19 -12.07 -8.27
CA GLY A 64 -3.88 -11.73 -6.90
C GLY A 64 -2.65 -10.86 -6.77
N SER A 65 -2.41 -10.44 -5.56
CA SER A 65 -1.16 -9.76 -5.17
C SER A 65 -0.58 -10.42 -3.92
N ASP A 66 0.73 -10.39 -3.82
CA ASP A 66 1.46 -10.89 -2.66
C ASP A 66 2.34 -9.77 -2.11
N TRP A 67 2.30 -9.56 -0.81
CA TRP A 67 2.97 -8.45 -0.14
C TRP A 67 3.68 -8.88 1.13
N THR A 68 4.89 -8.39 1.30
CA THR A 68 5.61 -8.40 2.57
C THR A 68 5.73 -6.98 3.06
N ILE A 69 5.29 -6.73 4.29
CA ILE A 69 5.21 -5.40 4.89
C ILE A 69 5.97 -5.42 6.21
N ASN A 70 6.89 -4.49 6.37
CA ASN A 70 7.60 -4.27 7.62
C ASN A 70 7.09 -2.99 8.28
N LEU A 71 6.58 -3.12 9.50
CA LEU A 71 6.13 -1.98 10.29
C LEU A 71 7.28 -1.49 11.16
N ASN A 72 7.68 -0.26 10.96
CA ASN A 72 8.77 0.37 11.70
C ASN A 72 8.22 1.44 12.63
N ASN A 73 8.50 1.30 13.91
CA ASN A 73 8.13 2.27 14.95
C ASN A 73 6.65 2.70 14.93
N PRO A 74 5.67 1.78 14.87
CA PRO A 74 4.26 2.17 14.78
C PRO A 74 3.77 2.96 16.00
N THR A 75 4.40 2.77 17.14
CA THR A 75 4.05 3.42 18.42
C THR A 75 4.90 4.63 18.75
N LYS A 76 5.66 5.17 17.79
CA LYS A 76 6.56 6.30 18.02
C LYS A 76 6.31 7.40 16.99
N ASN A 77 6.98 8.51 17.20
CA ASN A 77 6.96 9.62 16.26
C ASN A 77 7.27 9.16 14.84
N LYS A 78 6.41 9.56 13.90
CA LYS A 78 6.56 9.29 12.47
C LYS A 78 6.64 7.79 12.15
N PRO A 79 5.55 7.05 12.37
CA PRO A 79 5.54 5.64 12.04
C PRO A 79 5.78 5.42 10.55
N MET A 80 6.52 4.36 10.23
CA MET A 80 6.93 4.01 8.88
C MET A 80 6.52 2.59 8.54
N LEU A 81 6.36 2.36 7.26
CA LEU A 81 6.10 1.05 6.68
C LEU A 81 6.96 0.90 5.43
N ASP A 82 7.66 -0.22 5.33
CA ASP A 82 8.32 -0.65 4.11
C ASP A 82 7.54 -1.82 3.51
N SER A 83 7.38 -1.81 2.20
CA SER A 83 6.66 -2.86 1.50
C SER A 83 7.39 -3.36 0.28
N THR A 84 7.26 -4.65 0.04
CA THR A 84 7.67 -5.31 -1.19
C THR A 84 6.53 -6.20 -1.62
N GLY A 85 6.13 -6.11 -2.87
CA GLY A 85 5.02 -6.89 -3.37
C GLY A 85 5.08 -7.15 -4.85
N ALA A 86 4.25 -8.07 -5.29
CA ALA A 86 4.05 -8.40 -6.69
C ALA A 86 2.56 -8.45 -6.99
N ILE A 87 2.19 -7.94 -8.13
CA ILE A 87 0.83 -8.05 -8.66
C ILE A 87 0.87 -8.53 -10.11
N LEU A 88 -0.20 -9.14 -10.57
CA LEU A 88 -0.45 -9.30 -12.00
C LEU A 88 -1.10 -8.02 -12.52
N ASP A 89 -0.77 -7.64 -13.75
CA ASP A 89 -1.41 -6.50 -14.39
C ASP A 89 -2.89 -6.74 -14.64
N GLU A 90 -3.59 -5.71 -15.06
CA GLU A 90 -5.04 -5.76 -15.33
C GLU A 90 -5.47 -6.85 -16.32
N ASN A 91 -4.57 -7.29 -17.17
CA ASN A 91 -4.81 -8.36 -18.13
C ASN A 91 -4.41 -9.74 -17.61
N GLY A 92 -3.80 -9.81 -16.42
CA GLY A 92 -3.29 -11.04 -15.82
C GLY A 92 -2.15 -11.69 -16.60
N THR A 93 -1.47 -10.91 -17.41
CA THR A 93 -0.40 -11.39 -18.32
C THR A 93 0.98 -10.98 -17.86
N ASN A 94 1.11 -9.90 -17.13
CA ASN A 94 2.40 -9.34 -16.73
C ASN A 94 2.50 -9.22 -15.22
N THR A 95 3.64 -9.62 -14.69
CA THR A 95 3.96 -9.40 -13.27
C THR A 95 4.62 -8.04 -13.11
N VAL A 96 4.18 -7.28 -12.13
CA VAL A 96 4.77 -6.02 -11.71
C VAL A 96 5.21 -6.14 -10.27
N ASN A 97 6.47 -5.86 -10.01
CA ASN A 97 7.03 -5.86 -8.66
C ASN A 97 7.09 -4.42 -8.14
N PHE A 98 6.73 -4.25 -6.89
CA PHE A 98 6.77 -2.97 -6.19
C PHE A 98 7.70 -3.06 -4.99
N LYS A 99 8.43 -1.98 -4.75
CA LYS A 99 9.19 -1.77 -3.53
C LYS A 99 9.07 -0.32 -3.13
N GLY A 100 8.68 -0.07 -1.88
CA GLY A 100 8.49 1.29 -1.43
C GLY A 100 8.39 1.44 0.06
N SER A 101 8.22 2.69 0.45
CA SER A 101 8.07 3.09 1.84
C SER A 101 6.93 4.10 1.97
N ILE A 102 6.26 4.03 3.10
CA ILE A 102 5.23 4.98 3.51
C ILE A 102 5.63 5.50 4.88
N TRP A 103 5.58 6.80 5.08
CA TRP A 103 5.73 7.38 6.39
C TRP A 103 4.58 8.36 6.70
N TYR A 104 4.32 8.54 7.97
CA TYR A 104 3.32 9.46 8.46
C TYR A 104 3.99 10.57 9.26
N ASP A 105 3.90 11.80 8.76
CA ASP A 105 4.62 12.94 9.33
C ASP A 105 3.89 13.57 10.51
N TYR A 106 3.42 12.73 11.41
CA TYR A 106 2.76 13.15 12.64
C TYR A 106 3.09 12.18 13.78
N SER A 107 3.13 12.71 14.99
CA SER A 107 3.34 11.89 16.18
C SER A 107 2.04 11.20 16.57
N ILE A 108 2.00 9.90 16.37
CA ILE A 108 0.88 9.06 16.81
C ILE A 108 1.39 7.82 17.53
N ASN A 109 0.54 7.25 18.33
CA ASN A 109 0.77 5.95 18.96
C ASN A 109 -0.15 4.93 18.26
N ALA A 110 0.24 4.53 17.05
CA ALA A 110 -0.57 3.62 16.26
C ALA A 110 -0.59 2.22 16.88
N ASP A 111 -1.76 1.68 17.04
CA ASP A 111 -2.01 0.32 17.54
C ASP A 111 -2.66 -0.57 16.48
N GLY A 112 -2.88 -0.06 15.30
CA GLY A 112 -3.45 -0.79 14.19
C GLY A 112 -3.14 -0.19 12.82
N ILE A 113 -3.45 -0.97 11.81
CA ILE A 113 -3.31 -0.60 10.41
C ILE A 113 -4.52 -1.10 9.63
N VAL A 114 -4.95 -0.34 8.66
CA VAL A 114 -6.03 -0.72 7.75
C VAL A 114 -5.49 -0.68 6.33
N PHE A 115 -5.73 -1.74 5.58
CA PHE A 115 -5.50 -1.81 4.14
C PHE A 115 -6.83 -1.74 3.41
N TYR A 116 -6.88 -0.98 2.34
CA TYR A 116 -8.08 -0.83 1.53
C TYR A 116 -7.72 -0.41 0.10
N THR A 117 -8.70 -0.29 -0.74
CA THR A 117 -8.51 0.20 -2.10
C THR A 117 -8.98 1.64 -2.21
N SER A 118 -8.30 2.45 -3.01
CA SER A 118 -8.61 3.88 -3.12
C SER A 118 -9.99 4.18 -3.73
N ALA A 119 -10.54 3.24 -4.48
CA ALA A 119 -11.88 3.35 -5.08
C ALA A 119 -13.00 2.81 -4.18
N SER A 120 -12.72 2.50 -2.91
CA SER A 120 -13.68 1.93 -1.97
C SER A 120 -14.20 0.52 -2.34
N ASP A 121 -13.50 -0.16 -3.23
CA ASP A 121 -13.79 -1.55 -3.56
C ASP A 121 -13.33 -2.46 -2.42
N ASN A 122 -14.04 -3.55 -2.22
CA ASN A 122 -13.66 -4.53 -1.22
C ASN A 122 -12.66 -5.54 -1.78
N PHE A 123 -11.78 -6.03 -0.92
CA PHE A 123 -11.00 -7.22 -1.24
C PHE A 123 -11.95 -8.42 -1.42
N ALA A 124 -11.81 -9.13 -2.54
CA ALA A 124 -12.63 -10.31 -2.80
C ALA A 124 -12.26 -11.45 -1.83
N SER A 125 -10.98 -11.60 -1.55
CA SER A 125 -10.43 -12.57 -0.60
C SER A 125 -8.99 -12.19 -0.27
N GLY A 126 -8.46 -12.77 0.79
CA GLY A 126 -7.05 -12.58 1.15
C GLY A 126 -6.74 -13.15 2.52
N THR A 127 -5.46 -13.34 2.78
CA THR A 127 -4.95 -13.73 4.09
C THR A 127 -3.92 -12.71 4.54
N PHE A 128 -4.07 -12.23 5.76
CA PHE A 128 -3.11 -11.38 6.43
C PHE A 128 -2.51 -12.15 7.59
N THR A 129 -1.19 -12.23 7.62
CA THR A 129 -0.47 -12.88 8.72
C THR A 129 0.47 -11.87 9.34
N LEU A 130 0.37 -11.68 10.65
CA LEU A 130 1.24 -10.77 11.39
C LEU A 130 2.29 -11.57 12.16
N TYR A 131 3.56 -11.22 11.95
CA TYR A 131 4.69 -11.77 12.66
C TYR A 131 5.30 -10.70 13.57
N GLY A 132 5.49 -11.03 14.82
CA GLY A 132 6.29 -10.21 15.74
C GLY A 132 7.75 -10.63 15.68
N ILE A 133 8.66 -9.66 15.54
CA ILE A 133 10.10 -9.87 15.67
C ILE A 133 10.47 -9.43 17.10
N LYS A 134 11.09 -10.34 17.86
CA LYS A 134 11.61 -10.04 19.21
C LYS A 134 13.03 -9.49 19.13
#